data_1de2dae73a2ae5f03c45cdaebd8942f0
#
_entry.id   1de2dae73a2ae5f03c45cdaebd8942f0
#
_cell.length_a   1.000
_cell.length_b   1.000
_cell.length_c   1.000
_cell.angle_alpha   90.00
_cell.angle_beta   90.00
_cell.angle_gamma   90.00
#
_symmetry.space_group_name_H-M   'P 1'
#
loop_
_entity.id
_entity.type
_entity.pdbx_description
1 polymer ?
#
loop_
_entity_poly.entity_id
_entity_poly.type
_entity_poly.pdbx_seq_one_letter_code
_entity_poly.pdbx_strand_id
1 'polypeptide(L)'
;MNVLILAAGYATRLYPLTLDRAKPLLVVGGKPIIEWVVGNFVDVPDLETIYVVTNDRFASDFQAWSERYCDRQPKFKFKIINDGSKSDEDKLGAIGDINFAVTRENLTRSDLLIIAGDNLFTESLTGFVARAKETEATVAVYDVGDAEAIKKYGNIAVDADGIITYFEEKPEKPRGTLAAIALYYYSPEMLSLFATYLAAGNNPDQPGRFVQWLYRRTPVKTFELKGKWLDIGSKETLEKANKILGKTKI
;
A
#
# COMPACT_ATOMS: atom_id res chain seq x y z
N MET A 1 14.89 -0.60 8.36
CA MET A 1 13.50 -0.25 7.95
C MET A 1 12.81 -1.48 7.37
N ASN A 2 11.55 -1.67 7.71
CA ASN A 2 10.74 -2.77 7.17
C ASN A 2 9.71 -2.26 6.15
N VAL A 3 9.21 -3.17 5.30
CA VAL A 3 8.09 -2.91 4.38
C VAL A 3 6.95 -3.86 4.70
N LEU A 4 5.71 -3.36 4.69
CA LEU A 4 4.49 -4.15 4.79
C LEU A 4 3.67 -3.97 3.51
N ILE A 5 3.49 -5.06 2.76
CA ILE A 5 2.64 -5.12 1.57
C ILE A 5 1.26 -5.63 1.99
N LEU A 6 0.21 -4.84 1.74
CA LEU A 6 -1.17 -5.21 2.01
C LEU A 6 -1.72 -6.06 0.86
N ALA A 7 -2.03 -7.32 1.12
CA ALA A 7 -2.44 -8.30 0.12
C ALA A 7 -3.59 -9.22 0.58
N ALA A 8 -4.33 -8.86 1.67
CA ALA A 8 -5.37 -9.69 2.26
C ALA A 8 -6.76 -9.52 1.59
N GLY A 9 -6.92 -8.54 0.68
CA GLY A 9 -8.20 -8.29 0.01
C GLY A 9 -8.61 -9.40 -0.98
N TYR A 10 -9.90 -9.73 -1.03
CA TYR A 10 -10.48 -10.76 -1.91
C TYR A 10 -10.66 -10.32 -3.37
N ALA A 11 -10.59 -9.02 -3.65
CA ALA A 11 -10.64 -8.42 -4.99
C ALA A 11 -11.83 -8.91 -5.86
N THR A 12 -13.03 -8.99 -5.27
CA THR A 12 -14.25 -9.52 -5.89
C THR A 12 -14.63 -8.84 -7.21
N ARG A 13 -14.27 -7.56 -7.38
CA ARG A 13 -14.49 -6.82 -8.63
C ARG A 13 -13.70 -7.35 -9.84
N LEU A 14 -12.68 -8.18 -9.60
CA LEU A 14 -11.88 -8.82 -10.66
C LEU A 14 -12.30 -10.26 -10.97
N TYR A 15 -13.36 -10.76 -10.35
CA TYR A 15 -13.86 -12.11 -10.66
C TYR A 15 -14.14 -12.27 -12.18
N PRO A 16 -13.82 -13.48 -12.75
CA PRO A 16 -13.31 -14.68 -12.10
C PRO A 16 -11.78 -14.73 -11.89
N LEU A 17 -11.00 -13.74 -12.31
CA LEU A 17 -9.52 -13.75 -12.31
C LEU A 17 -8.93 -13.95 -10.90
N THR A 18 -9.66 -13.53 -9.87
CA THR A 18 -9.23 -13.58 -8.47
C THR A 18 -9.98 -14.62 -7.64
N LEU A 19 -10.70 -15.55 -8.29
CA LEU A 19 -11.29 -16.69 -7.59
C LEU A 19 -10.22 -17.60 -7.00
N ASP A 20 -9.21 -17.97 -7.78
CA ASP A 20 -8.19 -18.95 -7.40
C ASP A 20 -6.77 -18.34 -7.35
N ARG A 21 -6.68 -17.02 -7.39
CA ARG A 21 -5.38 -16.31 -7.34
C ARG A 21 -5.53 -14.94 -6.68
N ALA A 22 -4.68 -14.65 -5.72
CA ALA A 22 -4.61 -13.32 -5.11
C ALA A 22 -4.32 -12.24 -6.16
N LYS A 23 -4.95 -11.07 -6.06
CA LYS A 23 -4.76 -9.97 -7.01
C LYS A 23 -3.28 -9.59 -7.20
N PRO A 24 -2.43 -9.45 -6.15
CA PRO A 24 -1.02 -9.13 -6.34
C PRO A 24 -0.21 -10.21 -7.07
N LEU A 25 -0.74 -11.44 -7.19
CA LEU A 25 -0.12 -12.52 -7.94
C LEU A 25 -0.61 -12.63 -9.39
N LEU A 26 -1.58 -11.79 -9.83
CA LEU A 26 -1.96 -11.69 -11.24
C LEU A 26 -0.80 -11.13 -12.06
N VAL A 27 -0.66 -11.65 -13.30
CA VAL A 27 0.41 -11.24 -14.21
C VAL A 27 0.03 -9.96 -14.94
N VAL A 28 0.92 -8.98 -14.90
CA VAL A 28 0.84 -7.71 -15.62
C VAL A 28 2.21 -7.42 -16.24
N GLY A 29 2.25 -7.14 -17.54
CA GLY A 29 3.51 -6.84 -18.22
C GLY A 29 4.56 -7.96 -18.09
N GLY A 30 4.11 -9.23 -18.07
CA GLY A 30 4.98 -10.41 -18.07
C GLY A 30 5.42 -10.92 -16.68
N LYS A 31 5.09 -10.25 -15.58
CA LYS A 31 5.40 -10.69 -14.21
C LYS A 31 4.27 -10.38 -13.22
N PRO A 32 4.19 -11.06 -12.06
CA PRO A 32 3.21 -10.76 -11.03
C PRO A 32 3.22 -9.29 -10.59
N ILE A 33 2.05 -8.72 -10.28
CA ILE A 33 1.89 -7.34 -9.80
C ILE A 33 2.84 -7.07 -8.61
N ILE A 34 2.91 -7.99 -7.66
CA ILE A 34 3.78 -7.83 -6.47
C ILE A 34 5.27 -7.74 -6.84
N GLU A 35 5.72 -8.33 -7.95
CA GLU A 35 7.11 -8.20 -8.40
C GLU A 35 7.42 -6.80 -8.97
N TRP A 36 6.42 -6.08 -9.46
CA TRP A 36 6.55 -4.66 -9.78
C TRP A 36 6.66 -3.82 -8.51
N VAL A 37 5.81 -4.11 -7.51
CA VAL A 37 5.83 -3.43 -6.21
C VAL A 37 7.18 -3.60 -5.53
N VAL A 38 7.69 -4.84 -5.43
CA VAL A 38 9.00 -5.14 -4.82
C VAL A 38 10.14 -4.53 -5.62
N GLY A 39 10.02 -4.48 -6.95
CA GLY A 39 11.01 -3.87 -7.85
C GLY A 39 11.31 -2.40 -7.53
N ASN A 40 10.33 -1.66 -7.01
CA ASN A 40 10.51 -0.26 -6.63
C ASN A 40 11.39 -0.05 -5.38
N PHE A 41 11.70 -1.15 -4.64
CA PHE A 41 12.56 -1.12 -3.46
C PHE A 41 13.99 -1.59 -3.73
N VAL A 42 14.32 -1.92 -4.98
CA VAL A 42 15.64 -2.50 -5.35
C VAL A 42 16.80 -1.63 -4.87
N ASP A 43 16.68 -0.32 -4.99
CA ASP A 43 17.71 0.65 -4.65
C ASP A 43 17.48 1.34 -3.28
N VAL A 44 16.48 0.90 -2.52
CA VAL A 44 16.23 1.44 -1.18
C VAL A 44 17.28 0.88 -0.20
N PRO A 45 18.09 1.73 0.44
CA PRO A 45 19.11 1.27 1.39
C PRO A 45 18.49 0.78 2.70
N ASP A 46 19.19 -0.10 3.39
CA ASP A 46 18.86 -0.59 4.75
C ASP A 46 17.47 -1.23 4.86
N LEU A 47 17.00 -1.83 3.77
CA LEU A 47 15.78 -2.62 3.79
C LEU A 47 16.05 -3.97 4.48
N GLU A 48 15.30 -4.25 5.56
CA GLU A 48 15.49 -5.44 6.39
C GLU A 48 14.61 -6.60 5.92
N THR A 49 13.30 -6.44 6.07
CA THR A 49 12.32 -7.49 5.75
C THR A 49 11.11 -6.89 5.03
N ILE A 50 10.63 -7.59 4.03
CA ILE A 50 9.36 -7.33 3.36
C ILE A 50 8.32 -8.30 3.93
N TYR A 51 7.38 -7.77 4.68
CA TYR A 51 6.22 -8.50 5.17
C TYR A 51 5.11 -8.42 4.13
N VAL A 52 4.41 -9.52 3.91
CA VAL A 52 3.21 -9.57 3.06
C VAL A 52 2.07 -10.08 3.92
N VAL A 53 1.13 -9.21 4.28
CA VAL A 53 -0.08 -9.65 4.99
C VAL A 53 -1.13 -10.07 3.98
N THR A 54 -1.65 -11.28 4.17
CA THR A 54 -2.63 -11.92 3.27
C THR A 54 -3.63 -12.75 4.07
N ASN A 55 -4.74 -13.13 3.42
CA ASN A 55 -5.77 -13.98 4.00
C ASN A 55 -5.39 -15.47 3.96
N ASP A 56 -6.16 -16.31 4.67
CA ASP A 56 -5.93 -17.76 4.79
C ASP A 56 -5.96 -18.47 3.44
N ARG A 57 -6.82 -18.00 2.53
CA ARG A 57 -6.99 -18.61 1.20
C ARG A 57 -5.73 -18.58 0.35
N PHE A 58 -4.93 -17.50 0.43
CA PHE A 58 -3.81 -17.28 -0.47
C PHE A 58 -2.44 -17.30 0.22
N ALA A 59 -2.39 -17.59 1.52
CA ALA A 59 -1.14 -17.59 2.27
C ALA A 59 -0.09 -18.57 1.69
N SER A 60 -0.50 -19.77 1.29
CA SER A 60 0.38 -20.74 0.64
C SER A 60 0.92 -20.29 -0.72
N ASP A 61 0.09 -19.57 -1.50
CA ASP A 61 0.50 -19.07 -2.81
C ASP A 61 1.57 -17.98 -2.68
N PHE A 62 1.40 -17.07 -1.70
CA PHE A 62 2.41 -16.06 -1.40
C PHE A 62 3.70 -16.68 -0.84
N GLN A 63 3.60 -17.71 0.00
CA GLN A 63 4.77 -18.44 0.49
C GLN A 63 5.57 -19.04 -0.68
N ALA A 64 4.90 -19.80 -1.55
CA ALA A 64 5.52 -20.39 -2.71
C ALA A 64 6.09 -19.35 -3.71
N TRP A 65 5.42 -18.20 -3.86
CA TRP A 65 5.91 -17.10 -4.66
C TRP A 65 7.18 -16.49 -4.04
N SER A 66 7.20 -16.22 -2.74
CA SER A 66 8.33 -15.58 -2.06
C SER A 66 9.60 -16.43 -2.12
N GLU A 67 9.48 -17.75 -1.98
CA GLU A 67 10.59 -18.70 -2.12
C GLU A 67 11.21 -18.60 -3.52
N ARG A 68 10.39 -18.75 -4.58
CA ARG A 68 10.85 -18.62 -5.97
C ARG A 68 11.45 -17.25 -6.29
N TYR A 69 10.94 -16.19 -5.64
CA TYR A 69 11.47 -14.85 -5.85
C TYR A 69 12.81 -14.65 -5.16
N CYS A 70 13.00 -15.17 -3.95
CA CYS A 70 14.28 -15.14 -3.23
C CYS A 70 15.39 -15.90 -3.97
N ASP A 71 15.08 -17.02 -4.63
CA ASP A 71 16.05 -17.75 -5.46
C ASP A 71 16.61 -16.87 -6.58
N ARG A 72 15.78 -15.98 -7.15
CA ARG A 72 16.18 -15.04 -8.22
C ARG A 72 16.76 -13.73 -7.69
N GLN A 73 16.37 -13.32 -6.47
CA GLN A 73 16.69 -12.03 -5.86
C GLN A 73 17.06 -12.22 -4.36
N PRO A 74 18.20 -12.82 -4.06
CA PRO A 74 18.57 -13.26 -2.69
C PRO A 74 18.80 -12.12 -1.69
N LYS A 75 18.84 -10.86 -2.15
CA LYS A 75 18.95 -9.70 -1.28
C LYS A 75 17.66 -9.40 -0.49
N PHE A 76 16.50 -9.86 -0.96
CA PHE A 76 15.23 -9.65 -0.28
C PHE A 76 14.94 -10.76 0.71
N LYS A 77 14.42 -10.37 1.87
CA LYS A 77 13.86 -11.28 2.88
C LYS A 77 12.36 -11.06 2.95
N PHE A 78 11.60 -12.13 2.80
CA PHE A 78 10.15 -12.07 2.94
C PHE A 78 9.67 -12.78 4.18
N LYS A 79 8.56 -12.30 4.74
CA LYS A 79 7.76 -12.98 5.73
C LYS A 79 6.29 -12.85 5.39
N ILE A 80 5.64 -13.99 5.14
CA ILE A 80 4.22 -14.04 4.84
C ILE A 80 3.43 -14.11 6.14
N ILE A 81 2.47 -13.21 6.29
CA ILE A 81 1.61 -13.10 7.47
C ILE A 81 0.19 -13.47 7.03
N ASN A 82 -0.30 -14.63 7.49
CA ASN A 82 -1.69 -15.01 7.33
C ASN A 82 -2.51 -14.32 8.43
N ASP A 83 -3.50 -13.50 8.06
CA ASP A 83 -4.39 -12.79 8.97
C ASP A 83 -5.49 -13.70 9.55
N GLY A 84 -5.65 -14.89 8.97
CA GLY A 84 -6.61 -15.91 9.38
C GLY A 84 -8.01 -15.73 8.79
N SER A 85 -8.30 -14.64 8.05
CA SER A 85 -9.60 -14.43 7.42
C SER A 85 -9.83 -15.41 6.26
N LYS A 86 -11.05 -15.93 6.16
CA LYS A 86 -11.44 -16.97 5.19
C LYS A 86 -12.41 -16.48 4.13
N SER A 87 -13.00 -15.32 4.35
CA SER A 87 -13.99 -14.69 3.45
C SER A 87 -13.92 -13.17 3.52
N ASP A 88 -14.63 -12.48 2.62
CA ASP A 88 -14.70 -11.00 2.63
C ASP A 88 -15.50 -10.47 3.84
N GLU A 89 -16.32 -11.33 4.48
CA GLU A 89 -17.15 -10.97 5.63
C GLU A 89 -16.35 -10.96 6.96
N ASP A 90 -15.31 -11.81 7.08
CA ASP A 90 -14.50 -11.94 8.30
C ASP A 90 -13.12 -11.24 8.21
N LYS A 91 -12.88 -10.51 7.12
CA LYS A 91 -11.63 -9.76 6.92
C LYS A 91 -11.39 -8.72 8.03
N LEU A 92 -10.14 -8.54 8.41
CA LEU A 92 -9.73 -7.53 9.39
C LEU A 92 -9.85 -6.10 8.85
N GLY A 93 -9.82 -5.93 7.52
CA GLY A 93 -9.66 -4.64 6.86
C GLY A 93 -8.21 -4.16 6.86
N ALA A 94 -7.87 -3.26 5.95
CA ALA A 94 -6.46 -2.90 5.72
C ALA A 94 -5.77 -2.29 6.95
N ILE A 95 -6.47 -1.50 7.78
CA ILE A 95 -5.92 -0.96 9.03
C ILE A 95 -5.83 -2.07 10.10
N GLY A 96 -6.80 -3.00 10.11
CA GLY A 96 -6.76 -4.20 10.94
C GLY A 96 -5.55 -5.07 10.59
N ASP A 97 -5.29 -5.30 9.32
CA ASP A 97 -4.14 -6.06 8.82
C ASP A 97 -2.81 -5.41 9.19
N ILE A 98 -2.72 -4.07 9.11
CA ILE A 98 -1.54 -3.32 9.57
C ILE A 98 -1.32 -3.55 11.07
N ASN A 99 -2.35 -3.34 11.90
CA ASN A 99 -2.24 -3.52 13.33
C ASN A 99 -1.91 -4.97 13.71
N PHE A 100 -2.50 -5.93 13.03
CA PHE A 100 -2.21 -7.36 13.22
C PHE A 100 -0.73 -7.66 12.92
N ALA A 101 -0.21 -7.20 11.78
CA ALA A 101 1.18 -7.39 11.40
C ALA A 101 2.14 -6.70 12.37
N VAL A 102 1.87 -5.43 12.72
CA VAL A 102 2.68 -4.64 13.67
C VAL A 102 2.78 -5.34 15.02
N THR A 103 1.66 -5.85 15.54
CA THR A 103 1.60 -6.52 16.84
C THR A 103 2.29 -7.87 16.79
N ARG A 104 1.94 -8.70 15.81
CA ARG A 104 2.44 -10.08 15.68
C ARG A 104 3.95 -10.14 15.48
N GLU A 105 4.48 -9.23 14.66
CA GLU A 105 5.89 -9.20 14.28
C GLU A 105 6.73 -8.23 15.14
N ASN A 106 6.10 -7.56 16.12
CA ASN A 106 6.74 -6.59 17.01
C ASN A 106 7.48 -5.47 16.24
N LEU A 107 6.79 -4.89 15.22
CA LEU A 107 7.37 -3.93 14.29
C LEU A 107 7.53 -2.51 14.88
N THR A 108 7.07 -2.26 16.10
CA THR A 108 7.14 -0.93 16.75
C THR A 108 8.55 -0.47 17.11
N ARG A 109 9.59 -1.20 16.69
CA ARG A 109 11.00 -0.87 16.96
C ARG A 109 11.75 -0.33 15.74
N SER A 110 11.12 -0.30 14.59
CA SER A 110 11.72 0.15 13.32
C SER A 110 10.70 0.89 12.48
N ASP A 111 11.19 1.77 11.64
CA ASP A 111 10.38 2.41 10.61
C ASP A 111 9.64 1.39 9.76
N LEU A 112 8.41 1.71 9.42
CA LEU A 112 7.57 0.86 8.58
C LEU A 112 7.07 1.64 7.36
N LEU A 113 7.37 1.11 6.18
CA LEU A 113 6.77 1.52 4.94
C LEU A 113 5.61 0.58 4.62
N ILE A 114 4.43 1.13 4.36
CA ILE A 114 3.22 0.36 4.06
C ILE A 114 2.78 0.67 2.63
N ILE A 115 2.52 -0.38 1.86
CA ILE A 115 2.10 -0.24 0.47
C ILE A 115 0.98 -1.23 0.13
N ALA A 116 0.01 -0.79 -0.65
CA ALA A 116 -0.98 -1.72 -1.21
C ALA A 116 -0.36 -2.58 -2.30
N GLY A 117 -0.60 -3.89 -2.26
CA GLY A 117 -0.01 -4.87 -3.18
C GLY A 117 -0.54 -4.82 -4.63
N ASP A 118 -1.43 -3.86 -4.92
CA ASP A 118 -2.04 -3.60 -6.23
C ASP A 118 -1.71 -2.22 -6.80
N ASN A 119 -0.84 -1.45 -6.12
CA ASN A 119 -0.41 -0.14 -6.54
C ASN A 119 0.96 -0.22 -7.23
N LEU A 120 1.00 0.14 -8.49
CA LEU A 120 2.20 0.10 -9.32
C LEU A 120 2.73 1.51 -9.57
N PHE A 121 4.04 1.65 -9.49
CA PHE A 121 4.77 2.91 -9.75
C PHE A 121 5.80 2.70 -10.84
N THR A 122 6.01 3.70 -11.70
CA THR A 122 7.04 3.64 -12.74
C THR A 122 8.35 4.29 -12.34
N GLU A 123 8.47 4.74 -11.09
CA GLU A 123 9.68 5.31 -10.52
C GLU A 123 10.15 4.54 -9.29
N SER A 124 11.45 4.66 -8.98
CA SER A 124 12.02 4.12 -7.73
C SER A 124 11.45 4.86 -6.52
N LEU A 125 11.19 4.13 -5.45
CA LEU A 125 10.72 4.71 -4.18
C LEU A 125 11.86 5.22 -3.29
N THR A 126 13.11 5.23 -3.77
CA THR A 126 14.26 5.73 -3.01
C THR A 126 14.07 7.19 -2.58
N GLY A 127 13.58 8.04 -3.48
CA GLY A 127 13.31 9.45 -3.18
C GLY A 127 12.22 9.64 -2.11
N PHE A 128 11.13 8.85 -2.20
CA PHE A 128 10.08 8.82 -1.19
C PHE A 128 10.65 8.43 0.19
N VAL A 129 11.39 7.32 0.24
CA VAL A 129 11.95 6.79 1.50
C VAL A 129 12.96 7.76 2.12
N ALA A 130 13.84 8.34 1.32
CA ALA A 130 14.82 9.31 1.81
C ALA A 130 14.13 10.50 2.51
N ARG A 131 13.09 11.04 1.89
CA ARG A 131 12.34 12.16 2.44
C ARG A 131 11.46 11.78 3.63
N ALA A 132 10.86 10.59 3.58
CA ALA A 132 9.97 10.11 4.63
C ALA A 132 10.70 9.86 5.95
N LYS A 133 11.95 9.38 5.92
CA LYS A 133 12.80 9.18 7.13
C LYS A 133 13.09 10.47 7.92
N GLU A 134 12.84 11.64 7.35
CA GLU A 134 12.96 12.93 8.04
C GLU A 134 11.69 13.31 8.83
N THR A 135 10.68 12.45 8.88
CA THR A 135 9.35 12.75 9.40
C THR A 135 8.83 11.59 10.28
N GLU A 136 7.80 11.87 11.08
CA GLU A 136 7.09 10.84 11.83
C GLU A 136 6.07 10.05 10.97
N ALA A 137 5.42 10.75 10.05
CA ALA A 137 4.47 10.17 9.12
C ALA A 137 4.49 10.88 7.77
N THR A 138 4.55 10.11 6.70
CA THR A 138 4.47 10.62 5.33
C THR A 138 3.53 9.77 4.49
N VAL A 139 2.70 10.40 3.66
CA VAL A 139 1.87 9.74 2.66
C VAL A 139 2.29 10.19 1.26
N ALA A 140 2.38 9.25 0.33
CA ALA A 140 2.58 9.58 -1.06
C ALA A 140 1.29 10.15 -1.67
N VAL A 141 1.45 11.13 -2.54
CA VAL A 141 0.34 11.81 -3.21
C VAL A 141 0.56 11.84 -4.72
N TYR A 142 -0.56 11.90 -5.44
CA TYR A 142 -0.56 11.94 -6.89
C TYR A 142 -1.68 12.84 -7.40
N ASP A 143 -1.39 13.76 -8.32
CA ASP A 143 -2.43 14.54 -8.96
C ASP A 143 -3.07 13.70 -10.08
N VAL A 144 -4.32 13.29 -9.87
CA VAL A 144 -5.08 12.50 -10.85
C VAL A 144 -5.62 13.36 -12.00
N GLY A 145 -5.61 14.69 -11.85
CA GLY A 145 -6.04 15.65 -12.89
C GLY A 145 -7.52 15.57 -13.27
N ASP A 146 -8.34 14.81 -12.54
CA ASP A 146 -9.74 14.52 -12.88
C ASP A 146 -10.62 14.53 -11.62
N ALA A 147 -11.65 15.39 -11.60
CA ALA A 147 -12.55 15.58 -10.47
C ALA A 147 -13.47 14.36 -10.21
N GLU A 148 -13.75 13.53 -11.19
CA GLU A 148 -14.52 12.30 -11.00
C GLU A 148 -13.62 11.13 -10.56
N ALA A 149 -12.40 11.04 -11.10
CA ALA A 149 -11.46 10.02 -10.70
C ALA A 149 -11.06 10.11 -9.22
N ILE A 150 -10.90 11.34 -8.70
CA ILE A 150 -10.50 11.58 -7.30
C ILE A 150 -11.49 11.04 -6.27
N LYS A 151 -12.78 10.92 -6.59
CA LYS A 151 -13.82 10.36 -5.72
C LYS A 151 -13.56 8.91 -5.30
N LYS A 152 -12.64 8.22 -5.96
CA LYS A 152 -12.25 6.83 -5.65
C LYS A 152 -11.15 6.74 -4.59
N TYR A 153 -10.52 7.87 -4.25
CA TYR A 153 -9.31 7.96 -3.43
C TYR A 153 -9.48 8.93 -2.26
N GLY A 154 -8.50 8.98 -1.38
CA GLY A 154 -8.43 10.03 -0.38
C GLY A 154 -8.07 11.37 -1.04
N ASN A 155 -8.95 12.36 -0.96
CA ASN A 155 -8.70 13.72 -1.46
C ASN A 155 -8.04 14.55 -0.37
N ILE A 156 -6.96 15.25 -0.72
CA ILE A 156 -6.19 16.03 0.24
C ILE A 156 -5.93 17.45 -0.23
N ALA A 157 -5.67 18.33 0.73
CA ALA A 157 -4.99 19.61 0.53
C ALA A 157 -3.80 19.71 1.49
N VAL A 158 -2.78 20.44 1.06
CA VAL A 158 -1.54 20.65 1.80
C VAL A 158 -1.20 22.12 1.92
N ASP A 159 -0.41 22.49 2.92
CA ASP A 159 0.20 23.82 3.03
C ASP A 159 1.50 23.94 2.19
N ALA A 160 2.17 25.10 2.31
CA ALA A 160 3.41 25.37 1.60
C ALA A 160 4.57 24.42 1.99
N ASP A 161 4.51 23.83 3.17
CA ASP A 161 5.49 22.88 3.68
C ASP A 161 5.16 21.42 3.35
N GLY A 162 4.06 21.17 2.62
CA GLY A 162 3.58 19.84 2.26
C GLY A 162 2.96 19.09 3.42
N ILE A 163 2.46 19.77 4.46
CA ILE A 163 1.71 19.17 5.57
C ILE A 163 0.24 19.11 5.19
N ILE A 164 -0.43 17.99 5.49
CA ILE A 164 -1.86 17.81 5.23
C ILE A 164 -2.68 18.78 6.07
N THR A 165 -3.49 19.61 5.42
CA THR A 165 -4.45 20.53 6.03
C THR A 165 -5.89 20.09 5.88
N TYR A 166 -6.15 19.21 4.91
CA TYR A 166 -7.44 18.59 4.67
C TYR A 166 -7.25 17.16 4.15
N PHE A 167 -8.08 16.26 4.64
CA PHE A 167 -8.18 14.88 4.15
C PHE A 167 -9.63 14.39 4.24
N GLU A 168 -10.15 13.83 3.15
CA GLU A 168 -11.42 13.10 3.13
C GLU A 168 -11.30 11.85 2.26
N GLU A 169 -11.59 10.69 2.86
CA GLU A 169 -11.56 9.41 2.15
C GLU A 169 -12.80 9.27 1.27
N LYS A 170 -12.60 9.12 -0.05
CA LYS A 170 -13.63 8.94 -1.07
C LYS A 170 -14.75 9.98 -0.98
N PRO A 171 -14.44 11.27 -1.13
CA PRO A 171 -15.40 12.35 -0.97
C PRO A 171 -16.44 12.35 -2.10
N GLU A 172 -17.68 12.71 -1.77
CA GLU A 172 -18.70 13.00 -2.78
C GLU A 172 -18.39 14.32 -3.53
N LYS A 173 -17.85 15.31 -2.81
CA LYS A 173 -17.52 16.63 -3.32
C LYS A 173 -16.04 16.95 -3.05
N PRO A 174 -15.12 16.50 -3.93
CA PRO A 174 -13.69 16.71 -3.76
C PRO A 174 -13.34 18.21 -3.84
N ARG A 175 -12.28 18.61 -3.10
CA ARG A 175 -11.75 19.99 -3.09
C ARG A 175 -10.63 20.22 -4.10
N GLY A 176 -10.24 19.21 -4.87
CA GLY A 176 -9.16 19.26 -5.85
C GLY A 176 -8.91 17.88 -6.42
N THR A 177 -7.81 17.72 -7.13
CA THR A 177 -7.46 16.48 -7.83
C THR A 177 -6.28 15.74 -7.19
N LEU A 178 -5.74 16.25 -6.07
CA LEU A 178 -4.63 15.62 -5.36
C LEU A 178 -5.13 14.44 -4.51
N ALA A 179 -4.65 13.24 -4.86
CA ALA A 179 -5.00 11.99 -4.21
C ALA A 179 -3.92 11.56 -3.21
N ALA A 180 -4.32 11.14 -2.01
CA ALA A 180 -3.51 10.29 -1.18
C ALA A 180 -3.55 8.88 -1.75
N ILE A 181 -2.40 8.29 -2.01
CA ILE A 181 -2.29 6.95 -2.56
C ILE A 181 -1.75 5.98 -1.51
N ALA A 182 -2.00 4.68 -1.71
CA ALA A 182 -1.72 3.67 -0.70
C ALA A 182 -0.22 3.33 -0.60
N LEU A 183 0.58 4.34 -0.30
CA LEU A 183 1.99 4.27 0.05
C LEU A 183 2.25 5.22 1.23
N TYR A 184 2.59 4.64 2.38
CA TYR A 184 2.72 5.35 3.65
C TYR A 184 4.05 5.00 4.31
N TYR A 185 4.60 5.96 5.05
CA TYR A 185 5.70 5.75 5.97
C TYR A 185 5.27 6.17 7.38
N TYR A 186 5.63 5.36 8.36
CA TYR A 186 5.42 5.65 9.77
C TYR A 186 6.67 5.33 10.58
N SER A 187 7.05 6.28 11.45
CA SER A 187 8.07 6.03 12.49
C SER A 187 7.57 5.04 13.53
N PRO A 188 8.45 4.47 14.34
CA PRO A 188 8.09 3.54 15.42
C PRO A 188 7.00 4.09 16.36
N GLU A 189 7.04 5.37 16.66
CA GLU A 189 6.11 6.06 17.56
C GLU A 189 4.69 6.06 17.00
N MET A 190 4.55 6.22 15.68
CA MET A 190 3.26 6.25 15.01
C MET A 190 2.59 4.88 14.92
N LEU A 191 3.36 3.79 14.97
CA LEU A 191 2.82 2.43 14.76
C LEU A 191 1.88 1.98 15.89
N SER A 192 2.09 2.45 17.13
CA SER A 192 1.19 2.16 18.27
C SER A 192 -0.19 2.80 18.10
N LEU A 193 -0.30 3.84 17.29
CA LEU A 193 -1.55 4.57 17.07
C LEU A 193 -2.58 3.78 16.24
N PHE A 194 -2.17 2.75 15.50
CA PHE A 194 -3.10 1.84 14.83
C PHE A 194 -4.02 1.12 15.82
N ALA A 195 -3.46 0.63 16.93
CA ALA A 195 -4.25 0.02 18.01
C ALA A 195 -5.20 1.04 18.65
N THR A 196 -4.72 2.26 18.89
CA THR A 196 -5.55 3.36 19.45
C THR A 196 -6.71 3.72 18.52
N TYR A 197 -6.43 3.79 17.21
CA TYR A 197 -7.44 4.06 16.18
C TYR A 197 -8.56 3.01 16.19
N LEU A 198 -8.19 1.72 16.23
CA LEU A 198 -9.12 0.60 16.21
C LEU A 198 -9.91 0.51 17.53
N ALA A 199 -9.24 0.70 18.68
CA ALA A 199 -9.88 0.67 19.99
C ALA A 199 -10.94 1.78 20.15
N ALA A 200 -10.82 2.88 19.43
CA ALA A 200 -11.81 3.95 19.39
C ALA A 200 -13.04 3.63 18.49
N GLY A 201 -13.16 2.41 17.94
CA GLY A 201 -14.26 1.97 17.10
C GLY A 201 -14.27 2.55 15.69
N ASN A 202 -13.12 3.04 15.21
CA ASN A 202 -13.00 3.57 13.85
C ASN A 202 -13.00 2.45 12.79
N ASN A 203 -13.41 2.80 11.57
CA ASN A 203 -13.52 1.85 10.46
C ASN A 203 -12.15 1.30 10.03
N PRO A 204 -11.92 -0.03 10.02
CA PRO A 204 -10.62 -0.65 9.73
C PRO A 204 -10.30 -0.81 8.24
N ASP A 205 -11.23 -0.52 7.32
CA ASP A 205 -11.18 -1.05 5.95
C ASP A 205 -10.21 -0.28 5.01
N GLN A 206 -10.17 1.06 5.05
CA GLN A 206 -9.33 1.85 4.14
C GLN A 206 -8.16 2.52 4.88
N PRO A 207 -6.90 2.32 4.44
CA PRO A 207 -5.74 2.91 5.12
C PRO A 207 -5.78 4.44 5.18
N GLY A 208 -6.36 5.10 4.18
CA GLY A 208 -6.55 6.55 4.16
C GLY A 208 -7.39 7.09 5.33
N ARG A 209 -8.29 6.28 5.90
CA ARG A 209 -9.05 6.67 7.10
C ARG A 209 -8.17 6.85 8.33
N PHE A 210 -7.09 6.07 8.44
CA PHE A 210 -6.12 6.29 9.49
C PHE A 210 -5.39 7.62 9.29
N VAL A 211 -4.99 7.96 8.07
CA VAL A 211 -4.39 9.28 7.75
C VAL A 211 -5.37 10.41 8.06
N GLN A 212 -6.66 10.26 7.67
CA GLN A 212 -7.73 11.23 7.97
C GLN A 212 -7.93 11.44 9.48
N TRP A 213 -7.70 10.45 10.29
CA TRP A 213 -7.74 10.54 11.75
C TRP A 213 -6.44 11.13 12.31
N LEU A 214 -5.29 10.75 11.74
CA LEU A 214 -3.97 11.08 12.23
C LEU A 214 -3.62 12.56 12.01
N TYR A 215 -3.87 13.13 10.81
CA TYR A 215 -3.46 14.51 10.49
C TYR A 215 -4.06 15.57 11.40
N ARG A 216 -5.14 15.26 12.10
CA ARG A 216 -5.75 16.14 13.11
C ARG A 216 -5.05 16.10 14.47
N ARG A 217 -4.07 15.23 14.65
CA ARG A 217 -3.38 14.94 15.92
C ARG A 217 -1.88 15.21 15.85
N THR A 218 -1.31 14.95 14.69
CA THR A 218 0.12 15.18 14.43
C THR A 218 0.30 15.60 12.98
N PRO A 219 1.34 16.37 12.65
CA PRO A 219 1.66 16.71 11.27
C PRO A 219 1.92 15.45 10.45
N VAL A 220 1.24 15.31 9.32
CA VAL A 220 1.50 14.28 8.31
C VAL A 220 2.03 14.97 7.07
N LYS A 221 3.25 14.61 6.67
CA LYS A 221 3.89 15.14 5.46
C LYS A 221 3.39 14.42 4.22
N THR A 222 3.57 15.06 3.08
CA THR A 222 3.30 14.44 1.78
C THR A 222 4.54 14.38 0.92
N PHE A 223 4.54 13.41 0.01
CA PHE A 223 5.53 13.30 -1.07
C PHE A 223 4.81 13.08 -2.39
N GLU A 224 4.96 14.01 -3.31
CA GLU A 224 4.34 13.91 -4.63
C GLU A 224 5.16 13.02 -5.56
N LEU A 225 4.56 11.93 -6.03
CA LEU A 225 5.14 11.05 -7.05
C LEU A 225 5.05 11.71 -8.43
N LYS A 226 6.16 11.70 -9.15
CA LYS A 226 6.28 12.31 -10.48
C LYS A 226 6.11 11.29 -11.62
N GLY A 227 6.39 10.02 -11.35
CA GLY A 227 6.15 8.92 -12.28
C GLY A 227 4.68 8.59 -12.44
N LYS A 228 4.37 7.54 -13.21
CA LYS A 228 2.99 7.06 -13.34
C LYS A 228 2.64 6.19 -12.14
N TRP A 229 1.46 6.41 -11.62
CA TRP A 229 0.81 5.54 -10.66
C TRP A 229 -0.35 4.79 -11.33
N LEU A 230 -0.44 3.49 -11.09
CA LEU A 230 -1.47 2.60 -11.64
C LEU A 230 -2.09 1.80 -10.48
N ASP A 231 -3.36 2.07 -10.19
CA ASP A 231 -4.17 1.31 -9.24
C ASP A 231 -4.93 0.21 -9.97
N ILE A 232 -4.66 -1.06 -9.64
CA ILE A 232 -5.29 -2.23 -10.27
C ILE A 232 -6.58 -2.57 -9.52
N GLY A 233 -7.62 -1.79 -9.74
CA GLY A 233 -8.93 -1.94 -9.08
C GLY A 233 -10.01 -2.65 -9.92
N SER A 234 -9.79 -2.84 -11.24
CA SER A 234 -10.76 -3.41 -12.18
C SER A 234 -10.07 -4.11 -13.35
N LYS A 235 -10.85 -4.88 -14.16
CA LYS A 235 -10.33 -5.50 -15.40
C LYS A 235 -9.80 -4.46 -16.38
N GLU A 236 -10.45 -3.32 -16.48
CA GLU A 236 -10.05 -2.21 -17.35
C GLU A 236 -8.68 -1.63 -16.92
N THR A 237 -8.49 -1.38 -15.59
CA THR A 237 -7.20 -0.89 -15.09
C THR A 237 -6.10 -1.93 -15.20
N LEU A 238 -6.41 -3.21 -15.09
CA LEU A 238 -5.50 -4.33 -15.33
C LEU A 238 -5.03 -4.36 -16.78
N GLU A 239 -5.94 -4.23 -17.75
CA GLU A 239 -5.61 -4.16 -19.19
C GLU A 239 -4.79 -2.91 -19.53
N LYS A 240 -5.14 -1.77 -18.95
CA LYS A 240 -4.36 -0.52 -19.11
C LYS A 240 -2.94 -0.69 -18.59
N ALA A 241 -2.76 -1.30 -17.42
CA ALA A 241 -1.44 -1.58 -16.86
C ALA A 241 -0.64 -2.53 -17.75
N ASN A 242 -1.26 -3.60 -18.29
CA ASN A 242 -0.62 -4.50 -19.25
C ASN A 242 -0.12 -3.75 -20.52
N LYS A 243 -0.91 -2.81 -21.05
CA LYS A 243 -0.51 -2.01 -22.21
C LYS A 243 0.66 -1.08 -21.92
N ILE A 244 0.73 -0.53 -20.71
CA ILE A 244 1.80 0.41 -20.30
C ILE A 244 3.08 -0.36 -20.00
N LEU A 245 3.01 -1.40 -19.16
CA LEU A 245 4.18 -2.13 -18.67
C LEU A 245 4.68 -3.20 -19.63
N GLY A 246 3.81 -3.78 -20.46
CA GLY A 246 4.19 -4.75 -21.48
C GLY A 246 5.00 -4.17 -22.65
N LYS A 247 5.05 -2.83 -22.77
CA LYS A 247 5.91 -2.13 -23.76
C LYS A 247 7.29 -1.76 -23.18
N THR A 248 7.47 -1.87 -21.89
CA THR A 248 8.77 -1.63 -21.23
C THR A 248 9.63 -2.86 -21.44
N LYS A 249 10.53 -2.82 -22.45
CA LYS A 249 11.61 -3.82 -22.56
C LYS A 249 12.48 -3.68 -21.31
N ILE A 250 12.51 -4.74 -20.50
CA ILE A 250 13.44 -4.92 -19.37
C ILE A 250 14.82 -5.18 -19.93
#